data_45d2d87ac7cdbbd9992a71dc1d501b5b
#
_entry.id   45d2d87ac7cdbbd9992a71dc1d501b5b
#
_cell.length_a   1.000
_cell.length_b   1.000
_cell.length_c   1.000
_cell.angle_alpha   90.00
_cell.angle_beta   90.00
_cell.angle_gamma   90.00
#
_symmetry.space_group_name_H-M   'P 1'
#
loop_
_entity.id
_entity.type
_entity.pdbx_description
1 polymer ?
#
loop_
_entity_poly.entity_id
_entity_poly.type
_entity_poly.pdbx_seq_one_letter_code
_entity_poly.pdbx_strand_id
1 'polypeptide(L)'
;ILLVCDKNRLEEVAIRLSRVGFDNILGHLSGGIDSWKEDDLQTISSISANIFNDIYQEDNTINIVDVRKEVEYKSRHIVSAVLNPLSDLENDKLNTTAENFLHCAGGYRSVIACSLLKRDGIHNITNIEGGFGAIKKTKLPLSVEVCPSTL
;
A
#
# COMPACT_ATOMS: atom_id res chain seq x y z
N ILE A 1 -20.06 -9.24 6.95
CA ILE A 1 -18.86 -9.31 6.10
C ILE A 1 -19.13 -10.26 4.96
N LEU A 2 -18.74 -9.90 3.73
CA LEU A 2 -18.67 -10.80 2.59
C LEU A 2 -17.20 -11.12 2.31
N LEU A 3 -16.88 -12.39 2.05
CA LEU A 3 -15.53 -12.85 1.82
C LEU A 3 -15.24 -13.02 0.32
N VAL A 4 -14.06 -12.57 -0.12
CA VAL A 4 -13.50 -12.88 -1.42
C VAL A 4 -12.13 -13.52 -1.19
N CYS A 5 -12.05 -14.82 -1.31
CA CYS A 5 -10.82 -15.59 -1.13
C CYS A 5 -10.96 -16.96 -1.79
N ASP A 6 -9.86 -17.68 -1.90
CA ASP A 6 -9.85 -19.05 -2.40
C ASP A 6 -10.75 -19.95 -1.54
N LYS A 7 -11.49 -20.84 -2.19
CA LYS A 7 -12.45 -21.73 -1.52
C LYS A 7 -11.82 -22.56 -0.41
N ASN A 8 -10.59 -23.02 -0.60
CA ASN A 8 -9.83 -23.82 0.37
C ASN A 8 -9.36 -23.02 1.60
N ARG A 9 -9.49 -21.69 1.58
CA ARG A 9 -9.10 -20.79 2.68
C ARG A 9 -10.29 -20.21 3.45
N LEU A 10 -11.52 -20.48 3.05
CA LEU A 10 -12.73 -19.89 3.64
C LEU A 10 -12.80 -20.11 5.16
N GLU A 11 -12.60 -21.37 5.59
CA GLU A 11 -12.65 -21.72 7.02
C GLU A 11 -11.53 -21.01 7.81
N GLU A 12 -10.31 -21.03 7.28
CA GLU A 12 -9.17 -20.30 7.90
C GLU A 12 -9.47 -18.82 8.06
N VAL A 13 -9.97 -18.17 7.00
CA VAL A 13 -10.29 -16.74 7.00
C VAL A 13 -11.41 -16.43 8.00
N ALA A 14 -12.46 -17.24 8.03
CA ALA A 14 -13.56 -17.07 8.98
C ALA A 14 -13.08 -17.18 10.43
N ILE A 15 -12.28 -18.19 10.76
CA ILE A 15 -11.71 -18.38 12.09
C ILE A 15 -10.80 -17.21 12.48
N ARG A 16 -9.95 -16.72 11.57
CA ARG A 16 -9.07 -15.58 11.84
C ARG A 16 -9.84 -14.30 12.11
N LEU A 17 -10.91 -14.04 11.37
CA LEU A 17 -11.79 -12.90 11.57
C LEU A 17 -12.50 -12.98 12.91
N SER A 18 -13.06 -14.14 13.28
CA SER A 18 -13.74 -14.31 14.55
C SER A 18 -12.82 -14.09 15.76
N ARG A 19 -11.54 -14.49 15.67
CA ARG A 19 -10.54 -14.25 16.73
C ARG A 19 -10.29 -12.77 17.03
N VAL A 20 -10.63 -11.87 16.12
CA VAL A 20 -10.49 -10.42 16.28
C VAL A 20 -11.85 -9.72 16.32
N GLY A 21 -12.93 -10.48 16.59
CA GLY A 21 -14.28 -9.95 16.86
C GLY A 21 -15.14 -9.72 15.62
N PHE A 22 -14.76 -10.24 14.45
CA PHE A 22 -15.57 -10.16 13.23
C PHE A 22 -16.34 -11.45 12.99
N ASP A 23 -17.41 -11.68 13.76
CA ASP A 23 -18.19 -12.93 13.73
C ASP A 23 -19.31 -12.93 12.68
N ASN A 24 -19.74 -11.75 12.21
CA ASN A 24 -20.86 -11.61 11.30
C ASN A 24 -20.43 -11.80 9.83
N ILE A 25 -20.14 -13.03 9.43
CA ILE A 25 -19.85 -13.40 8.04
C ILE A 25 -21.13 -13.85 7.35
N LEU A 26 -21.59 -13.07 6.38
CA LEU A 26 -22.85 -13.28 5.65
C LEU A 26 -22.70 -14.26 4.49
N GLY A 27 -21.49 -14.46 3.98
CA GLY A 27 -21.22 -15.33 2.84
C GLY A 27 -19.87 -15.08 2.19
N HIS A 28 -19.68 -15.71 1.04
CA HIS A 28 -18.48 -15.55 0.22
C HIS A 28 -18.84 -15.51 -1.27
N LEU A 29 -17.95 -14.91 -2.08
CA LEU A 29 -18.06 -14.93 -3.53
C LEU A 29 -17.67 -16.32 -4.04
N SER A 30 -18.67 -17.05 -4.58
CA SER A 30 -18.42 -18.39 -5.15
C SER A 30 -17.57 -18.27 -6.42
N GLY A 31 -16.47 -19.01 -6.47
CA GLY A 31 -15.47 -18.91 -7.54
C GLY A 31 -14.41 -17.83 -7.33
N GLY A 32 -14.46 -17.07 -6.19
CA GLY A 32 -13.49 -16.04 -5.89
C GLY A 32 -13.56 -14.88 -6.88
N ILE A 33 -12.47 -14.12 -6.98
CA ILE A 33 -12.38 -12.93 -7.85
C ILE A 33 -12.56 -13.28 -9.34
N ASP A 34 -12.17 -14.48 -9.74
CA ASP A 34 -12.26 -14.94 -11.14
C ASP A 34 -13.70 -15.09 -11.64
N SER A 35 -14.67 -15.19 -10.71
CA SER A 35 -16.10 -15.23 -11.04
C SER A 35 -16.72 -13.84 -11.20
N TRP A 36 -15.98 -12.77 -10.89
CA TRP A 36 -16.45 -11.40 -11.08
C TRP A 36 -16.35 -10.99 -12.55
N LYS A 37 -17.27 -10.15 -13.01
CA LYS A 37 -17.22 -9.65 -14.40
C LYS A 37 -16.02 -8.74 -14.57
N GLU A 38 -15.26 -8.95 -15.63
CA GLU A 38 -14.01 -8.23 -15.90
C GLU A 38 -14.23 -6.71 -16.03
N ASP A 39 -15.35 -6.29 -16.64
CA ASP A 39 -15.73 -4.88 -16.80
C ASP A 39 -16.01 -4.15 -15.47
N ASP A 40 -16.32 -4.88 -14.41
CA ASP A 40 -16.59 -4.32 -13.07
C ASP A 40 -15.35 -4.29 -12.17
N LEU A 41 -14.21 -4.84 -12.65
CA LEU A 41 -12.97 -4.89 -11.90
C LEU A 41 -12.16 -3.61 -12.08
N GLN A 42 -11.65 -3.10 -10.99
CA GLN A 42 -10.66 -2.04 -10.98
C GLN A 42 -9.32 -2.56 -10.48
N THR A 43 -8.25 -2.14 -11.13
CA THR A 43 -6.88 -2.53 -10.79
C THR A 43 -6.12 -1.35 -10.20
N ILE A 44 -5.12 -1.64 -9.37
CA ILE A 44 -4.15 -0.67 -8.87
C ILE A 44 -2.86 -0.84 -9.67
N SER A 45 -2.36 0.27 -10.25
CA SER A 45 -1.03 0.28 -10.86
C SER A 45 0.03 -0.09 -9.83
N SER A 46 0.88 -1.04 -10.15
CA SER A 46 1.94 -1.50 -9.24
C SER A 46 3.23 -1.75 -9.99
N ILE A 47 4.35 -1.35 -9.39
CA ILE A 47 5.70 -1.58 -9.90
C ILE A 47 6.59 -2.19 -8.84
N SER A 48 7.61 -2.92 -9.26
CA SER A 48 8.61 -3.45 -8.32
C SER A 48 9.51 -2.35 -7.76
N ALA A 49 10.10 -2.59 -6.60
CA ALA A 49 11.05 -1.65 -5.99
C ALA A 49 12.29 -1.38 -6.87
N ASN A 50 12.68 -2.33 -7.75
CA ASN A 50 13.79 -2.14 -8.68
C ASN A 50 13.39 -1.17 -9.80
N ILE A 51 12.24 -1.35 -10.43
CA ILE A 51 11.70 -0.42 -11.44
C ILE A 51 11.56 0.98 -10.84
N PHE A 52 11.03 1.07 -9.61
CA PHE A 52 10.91 2.33 -8.91
C PHE A 52 12.29 2.99 -8.65
N ASN A 53 13.31 2.21 -8.27
CA ASN A 53 14.67 2.72 -8.12
C ASN A 53 15.21 3.30 -9.42
N ASP A 54 14.96 2.66 -10.56
CA ASP A 54 15.43 3.12 -11.86
C ASP A 54 14.75 4.45 -12.24
N ILE A 55 13.43 4.56 -12.03
CA ILE A 55 12.68 5.82 -12.22
C ILE A 55 13.27 6.93 -11.33
N TYR A 56 13.57 6.64 -10.06
CA TYR A 56 14.15 7.61 -9.13
C TYR A 56 15.55 8.07 -9.55
N GLN A 57 16.36 7.20 -10.17
CA GLN A 57 17.68 7.57 -10.69
C GLN A 57 17.59 8.52 -11.90
N GLU A 58 16.53 8.42 -12.69
CA GLU A 58 16.26 9.30 -13.83
C GLU A 58 15.69 10.65 -13.39
N ASP A 59 14.77 10.64 -12.42
CA ASP A 59 14.15 11.84 -11.85
C ASP A 59 13.94 11.68 -10.34
N ASN A 60 14.76 12.32 -9.54
CA ASN A 60 14.69 12.30 -8.08
C ASN A 60 13.70 13.33 -7.50
N THR A 61 12.96 14.05 -8.34
CA THR A 61 11.93 15.03 -7.92
C THR A 61 10.53 14.44 -7.87
N ILE A 62 10.38 13.14 -8.19
CA ILE A 62 9.11 12.41 -8.13
C ILE A 62 8.49 12.43 -6.73
N ASN A 63 7.16 12.44 -6.66
CA ASN A 63 6.47 12.42 -5.38
C ASN A 63 6.41 11.00 -4.79
N ILE A 64 7.03 10.80 -3.64
CA ILE A 64 7.08 9.53 -2.92
C ILE A 64 6.27 9.66 -1.63
N VAL A 65 5.30 8.77 -1.45
CA VAL A 65 4.37 8.82 -0.32
C VAL A 65 4.53 7.59 0.56
N ASP A 66 4.95 7.80 1.80
CA ASP A 66 5.06 6.74 2.80
C ASP A 66 3.78 6.68 3.64
N VAL A 67 2.98 5.63 3.45
CA VAL A 67 1.72 5.44 4.17
C VAL A 67 1.87 4.62 5.46
N ARG A 68 3.09 4.47 5.97
CA ARG A 68 3.38 3.83 7.25
C ARG A 68 3.00 4.74 8.43
N LYS A 69 3.04 4.18 9.62
CA LYS A 69 2.89 4.98 10.84
C LYS A 69 4.10 5.91 11.03
N GLU A 70 3.87 7.04 11.70
CA GLU A 70 4.90 8.03 11.97
C GLU A 70 6.14 7.44 12.65
N VAL A 71 5.98 6.53 13.61
CA VAL A 71 7.09 5.86 14.29
C VAL A 71 7.96 5.02 13.32
N GLU A 72 7.34 4.37 12.33
CA GLU A 72 8.07 3.61 11.30
C GLU A 72 8.84 4.55 10.37
N TYR A 73 8.23 5.67 10.00
CA TYR A 73 8.85 6.70 9.17
C TYR A 73 10.03 7.36 9.90
N LYS A 74 9.85 7.78 11.15
CA LYS A 74 10.92 8.39 11.96
C LYS A 74 12.08 7.44 12.20
N SER A 75 11.81 6.14 12.30
CA SER A 75 12.87 5.13 12.44
C SER A 75 13.77 5.08 11.21
N ARG A 76 13.21 5.03 10.02
CA ARG A 76 13.93 5.07 8.74
C ARG A 76 12.96 5.24 7.58
N HIS A 77 13.26 6.13 6.64
CA HIS A 77 12.45 6.41 5.46
C HIS A 77 13.30 6.74 4.23
N ILE A 78 12.69 6.84 3.05
CA ILE A 78 13.33 7.41 1.85
C ILE A 78 13.45 8.91 2.05
N VAL A 79 14.63 9.49 1.88
CA VAL A 79 14.94 10.90 2.23
C VAL A 79 13.93 11.90 1.64
N SER A 80 13.46 11.68 0.42
CA SER A 80 12.48 12.55 -0.27
C SER A 80 11.02 12.16 -0.02
N ALA A 81 10.73 11.11 0.75
CA ALA A 81 9.35 10.67 0.95
C ALA A 81 8.55 11.59 1.87
N VAL A 82 7.31 11.84 1.50
CA VAL A 82 6.31 12.55 2.31
C VAL A 82 5.56 11.54 3.16
N LEU A 83 5.46 11.78 4.46
CA LEU A 83 4.67 10.96 5.37
C LEU A 83 3.18 11.28 5.22
N ASN A 84 2.39 10.26 4.86
CA ASN A 84 0.93 10.34 4.74
C ASN A 84 0.30 9.04 5.23
N PRO A 85 0.19 8.83 6.55
CA PRO A 85 -0.22 7.55 7.13
C PRO A 85 -1.60 7.10 6.65
N LEU A 86 -1.76 5.80 6.36
CA LEU A 86 -3.06 5.23 5.95
C LEU A 86 -4.19 5.53 6.94
N SER A 87 -3.87 5.64 8.25
CA SER A 87 -4.86 5.95 9.29
C SER A 87 -5.39 7.39 9.23
N ASP A 88 -4.67 8.28 8.56
CA ASP A 88 -4.95 9.71 8.46
C ASP A 88 -4.49 10.20 7.08
N LEU A 89 -5.12 9.65 6.04
CA LEU A 89 -4.73 9.87 4.65
C LEU A 89 -5.26 11.22 4.16
N GLU A 90 -4.33 12.12 3.84
CA GLU A 90 -4.60 13.50 3.43
C GLU A 90 -4.32 13.67 1.93
N ASN A 91 -5.31 14.20 1.18
CA ASN A 91 -5.20 14.36 -0.27
C ASN A 91 -4.28 15.53 -0.67
N ASP A 92 -4.11 16.53 0.18
CA ASP A 92 -3.24 17.70 -0.03
C ASP A 92 -1.74 17.37 0.01
N LYS A 93 -1.38 16.21 0.55
CA LYS A 93 0.00 15.67 0.51
C LYS A 93 0.36 14.98 -0.80
N LEU A 94 -0.57 14.91 -1.74
CA LEU A 94 -0.37 14.30 -3.04
C LEU A 94 -0.09 15.35 -4.11
N ASN A 95 0.73 14.99 -5.09
CA ASN A 95 0.90 15.79 -6.28
C ASN A 95 -0.35 15.66 -7.17
N THR A 96 -0.93 16.76 -7.58
CA THR A 96 -2.17 16.79 -8.39
C THR A 96 -1.91 16.58 -9.88
N THR A 97 -0.68 16.79 -10.34
CA THR A 97 -0.33 16.79 -11.77
C THR A 97 0.68 15.72 -12.16
N ALA A 98 1.53 15.30 -11.21
CA ALA A 98 2.54 14.25 -11.43
C ALA A 98 2.14 12.97 -10.71
N GLU A 99 2.78 11.85 -11.11
CA GLU A 99 2.57 10.54 -10.51
C GLU A 99 3.01 10.51 -9.04
N ASN A 100 2.20 9.89 -8.20
CA ASN A 100 2.49 9.64 -6.79
C ASN A 100 2.87 8.18 -6.60
N PHE A 101 4.05 7.91 -6.07
CA PHE A 101 4.53 6.56 -5.79
C PHE A 101 4.32 6.22 -4.31
N LEU A 102 3.38 5.32 -4.04
CA LEU A 102 3.00 4.96 -2.68
C LEU A 102 3.69 3.69 -2.21
N HIS A 103 4.20 3.70 -0.99
CA HIS A 103 4.69 2.49 -0.34
C HIS A 103 4.29 2.41 1.13
N CYS A 104 4.29 1.19 1.66
CA CYS A 104 4.22 0.94 3.10
C CYS A 104 5.36 0.02 3.54
N ALA A 105 5.21 -0.77 4.60
CA ALA A 105 6.26 -1.69 5.03
C ALA A 105 6.42 -2.90 4.09
N GLY A 106 5.30 -3.57 3.72
CA GLY A 106 5.30 -4.83 2.97
C GLY A 106 4.37 -4.86 1.74
N GLY A 107 3.71 -3.73 1.38
CA GLY A 107 2.85 -3.62 0.19
C GLY A 107 1.35 -3.61 0.46
N TYR A 108 0.83 -4.15 1.57
CA TYR A 108 -0.61 -4.24 1.82
C TYR A 108 -1.28 -2.88 2.09
N ARG A 109 -0.75 -2.09 3.00
CA ARG A 109 -1.32 -0.77 3.36
C ARG A 109 -1.29 0.20 2.19
N SER A 110 -0.27 0.16 1.35
CA SER A 110 -0.15 1.03 0.18
C SER A 110 -1.17 0.67 -0.90
N VAL A 111 -1.48 -0.60 -1.12
CA VAL A 111 -2.58 -1.00 -2.02
C VAL A 111 -3.92 -0.49 -1.51
N ILE A 112 -4.19 -0.58 -0.19
CA ILE A 112 -5.40 -0.04 0.42
C ILE A 112 -5.46 1.49 0.23
N ALA A 113 -4.34 2.19 0.49
CA ALA A 113 -4.26 3.64 0.29
C ALA A 113 -4.56 4.03 -1.16
N CYS A 114 -3.93 3.36 -2.14
CA CYS A 114 -4.22 3.57 -3.56
C CYS A 114 -5.71 3.33 -3.89
N SER A 115 -6.32 2.30 -3.33
CA SER A 115 -7.74 2.01 -3.54
C SER A 115 -8.65 3.11 -2.99
N LEU A 116 -8.35 3.63 -1.79
CA LEU A 116 -9.10 4.73 -1.18
C LEU A 116 -8.95 6.02 -2.00
N LEU A 117 -7.73 6.38 -2.38
CA LEU A 117 -7.44 7.56 -3.20
C LEU A 117 -8.13 7.49 -4.57
N LYS A 118 -8.09 6.31 -5.21
CA LYS A 118 -8.79 6.11 -6.48
C LYS A 118 -10.29 6.27 -6.35
N ARG A 119 -10.90 5.78 -5.28
CA ARG A 119 -12.32 6.01 -4.96
C ARG A 119 -12.61 7.51 -4.81
N ASP A 120 -11.68 8.27 -4.26
CA ASP A 120 -11.80 9.71 -4.04
C ASP A 120 -11.41 10.54 -5.30
N GLY A 121 -11.20 9.88 -6.45
CA GLY A 121 -10.97 10.51 -7.76
C GLY A 121 -9.50 10.80 -8.08
N ILE A 122 -8.55 10.33 -7.28
CA ILE A 122 -7.11 10.51 -7.52
C ILE A 122 -6.58 9.28 -8.26
N HIS A 123 -6.19 9.46 -9.52
CA HIS A 123 -5.82 8.36 -10.41
C HIS A 123 -4.33 8.29 -10.75
N ASN A 124 -3.57 9.36 -10.53
CA ASN A 124 -2.11 9.44 -10.76
C ASN A 124 -1.35 8.86 -9.56
N ILE A 125 -1.56 7.58 -9.32
CA ILE A 125 -1.03 6.84 -8.15
C ILE A 125 -0.52 5.46 -8.58
N THR A 126 0.68 5.11 -8.13
CA THR A 126 1.30 3.79 -8.36
C THR A 126 1.82 3.21 -7.05
N ASN A 127 1.45 1.96 -6.77
CA ASN A 127 1.94 1.23 -5.62
C ASN A 127 3.34 0.65 -5.86
N ILE A 128 4.22 0.69 -4.86
CA ILE A 128 5.52 0.01 -4.87
C ILE A 128 5.40 -1.33 -4.16
N GLU A 129 5.54 -2.41 -4.93
CA GLU A 129 5.43 -3.79 -4.43
C GLU A 129 6.52 -4.13 -3.41
N GLY A 130 6.13 -4.90 -2.39
CA GLY A 130 7.03 -5.28 -1.30
C GLY A 130 7.38 -4.12 -0.35
N GLY A 131 6.94 -2.89 -0.65
CA GLY A 131 7.08 -1.71 0.18
C GLY A 131 8.50 -1.43 0.65
N PHE A 132 8.65 -0.83 1.83
CA PHE A 132 9.95 -0.45 2.39
C PHE A 132 10.90 -1.66 2.59
N GLY A 133 10.33 -2.85 2.82
CA GLY A 133 11.09 -4.10 2.90
C GLY A 133 11.86 -4.43 1.61
N ALA A 134 11.26 -4.17 0.44
CA ALA A 134 11.91 -4.32 -0.86
C ALA A 134 12.80 -3.11 -1.19
N ILE A 135 12.34 -1.90 -0.91
CA ILE A 135 13.05 -0.63 -1.14
C ILE A 135 14.42 -0.61 -0.44
N LYS A 136 14.52 -1.10 0.79
CA LYS A 136 15.80 -1.18 1.52
C LYS A 136 16.89 -1.99 0.82
N LYS A 137 16.53 -2.82 -0.15
CA LYS A 137 17.47 -3.64 -0.92
C LYS A 137 17.95 -2.94 -2.20
N THR A 138 17.43 -1.78 -2.51
CA THR A 138 17.80 -0.93 -3.66
C THR A 138 18.87 0.10 -3.27
N LYS A 139 19.22 0.98 -4.22
CA LYS A 139 20.18 2.08 -4.01
C LYS A 139 19.52 3.42 -3.64
N LEU A 140 18.22 3.40 -3.32
CA LEU A 140 17.50 4.61 -2.92
C LEU A 140 18.11 5.22 -1.65
N PRO A 141 18.23 6.57 -1.59
CA PRO A 141 18.76 7.25 -0.41
C PRO A 141 17.78 7.12 0.76
N LEU A 142 18.25 6.51 1.84
CA LEU A 142 17.47 6.33 3.06
C LEU A 142 18.02 7.24 4.16
N SER A 143 17.12 7.72 5.04
CA SER A 143 17.51 8.42 6.26
C SER A 143 18.35 7.54 7.18
N VAL A 144 19.08 8.16 8.11
CA VAL A 144 19.80 7.42 9.16
C VAL A 144 18.81 6.63 9.99
N GLU A 145 19.15 5.38 10.27
CA GLU A 145 18.30 4.50 11.09
C GLU A 145 18.32 4.94 12.55
N VAL A 146 17.12 5.14 13.12
CA VAL A 146 16.93 5.50 14.54
C VAL A 146 16.14 4.39 15.21
N CYS A 147 16.59 3.95 16.38
CA CYS A 147 15.91 2.90 17.14
C CYS A 147 14.50 3.39 17.56
N PRO A 148 13.41 2.66 17.27
CA PRO A 148 12.06 3.06 17.65
C PRO A 148 11.87 3.31 19.15
N SER A 149 12.66 2.65 20.00
CA SER A 149 12.61 2.84 21.46
C SER A 149 13.19 4.18 21.94
N THR A 150 13.81 4.96 21.04
CA THR A 150 14.36 6.31 21.34
C THR A 150 13.50 7.44 20.74
N LEU A 151 12.39 7.07 20.08
CA LEU A 151 11.39 7.98 19.51
C LEU A 151 10.17 8.09 20.42
#